data_b220ac0e3926b8338c3a90f79e431590
#
_entry.id   b220ac0e3926b8338c3a90f79e431590
#
_cell.length_a   1.000
_cell.length_b   1.000
_cell.length_c   1.000
_cell.angle_alpha   90.00
_cell.angle_beta   90.00
_cell.angle_gamma   90.00
#
_symmetry.space_group_name_H-M   'P 1'
#
loop_
_entity.id
_entity.type
_entity.pdbx_description
1 polymer ?
#
loop_
_entity_poly.entity_id
_entity_poly.type
_entity_poly.pdbx_seq_one_letter_code
_entity_poly.pdbx_strand_id
1 'polypeptide(L)'
;MNFSELARRRRSVRLYSGSPVPEEDLDRILKAGILAPSSRNIRPVELIAVRNRNTLEALSRCKTAGAAMLAQASCAVVVLGDTLRSDVWIEDASIVMAYMQLQAVDLGIGSCWVQCRLRSGEDATCEENVRNLLQIPEHYAVEAILSLGIPAQAPEPAEEPVLTEPPVHHEKFCSSEDDMPGGCSFSLRVSAY
;
A
#
# COMPACT_ATOMS: atom_id res chain seq x y z
N MET A 1 -15.16 -13.68 -3.37
CA MET A 1 -13.99 -14.28 -2.66
C MET A 1 -14.20 -14.09 -1.15
N ASN A 2 -13.79 -15.05 -0.28
CA ASN A 2 -13.81 -14.80 1.17
C ASN A 2 -12.59 -13.96 1.58
N PHE A 3 -12.63 -13.37 2.79
CA PHE A 3 -11.58 -12.45 3.23
C PHE A 3 -10.19 -13.11 3.34
N SER A 4 -10.12 -14.35 3.88
CA SER A 4 -8.84 -15.05 4.02
C SER A 4 -8.19 -15.34 2.67
N GLU A 5 -8.98 -15.72 1.67
CA GLU A 5 -8.49 -15.92 0.31
C GLU A 5 -8.03 -14.60 -0.32
N LEU A 6 -8.78 -13.51 -0.11
CA LEU A 6 -8.44 -12.17 -0.58
C LEU A 6 -7.10 -11.70 0.00
N ALA A 7 -6.91 -11.86 1.31
CA ALA A 7 -5.67 -11.50 2.00
C ALA A 7 -4.46 -12.29 1.48
N ARG A 8 -4.60 -13.59 1.22
CA ARG A 8 -3.54 -14.43 0.64
C ARG A 8 -3.19 -14.05 -0.79
N ARG A 9 -4.19 -13.69 -1.61
CA ARG A 9 -3.99 -13.26 -3.01
C ARG A 9 -3.40 -11.87 -3.15
N ARG A 10 -3.50 -11.02 -2.12
CA ARG A 10 -2.89 -9.69 -2.17
C ARG A 10 -1.37 -9.80 -2.23
N ARG A 11 -0.81 -9.45 -3.37
CA ARG A 11 0.64 -9.39 -3.64
C ARG A 11 1.02 -8.02 -4.20
N SER A 12 2.26 -7.62 -4.01
CA SER A 12 2.81 -6.41 -4.65
C SER A 12 3.15 -6.68 -6.11
N VAL A 13 2.29 -6.24 -7.02
CA VAL A 13 2.46 -6.40 -8.47
C VAL A 13 3.21 -5.18 -9.02
N ARG A 14 4.31 -5.42 -9.72
CA ARG A 14 5.20 -4.38 -10.28
C ARG A 14 5.36 -4.46 -11.80
N LEU A 15 4.82 -5.51 -12.42
CA LEU A 15 4.81 -5.68 -13.89
C LEU A 15 3.37 -5.73 -14.38
N TYR A 16 3.04 -4.82 -15.27
CA TYR A 16 1.70 -4.66 -15.81
C TYR A 16 1.67 -5.00 -17.29
N SER A 17 0.54 -5.51 -17.78
CA SER A 17 0.33 -5.89 -19.18
C SER A 17 0.24 -4.71 -20.16
N GLY A 18 0.08 -3.49 -19.63
CA GLY A 18 -0.23 -2.30 -20.42
C GLY A 18 -1.73 -2.12 -20.75
N SER A 19 -2.57 -3.09 -20.44
CA SER A 19 -4.03 -2.95 -20.59
C SER A 19 -4.56 -1.90 -19.62
N PRO A 20 -5.55 -1.07 -20.05
CA PRO A 20 -6.12 -0.05 -19.17
C PRO A 20 -6.96 -0.68 -18.05
N VAL A 21 -6.87 -0.10 -16.87
CA VAL A 21 -7.84 -0.35 -15.78
C VAL A 21 -9.12 0.39 -16.12
N PRO A 22 -10.30 -0.28 -16.15
CA PRO A 22 -11.60 0.38 -16.39
C PRO A 22 -11.85 1.49 -15.36
N GLU A 23 -12.54 2.53 -15.79
CA GLU A 23 -12.87 3.66 -14.89
C GLU A 23 -13.77 3.22 -13.74
N GLU A 24 -14.75 2.38 -14.04
CA GLU A 24 -15.66 1.79 -13.04
C GLU A 24 -14.90 1.01 -11.96
N ASP A 25 -13.86 0.27 -12.33
CA ASP A 25 -13.06 -0.49 -11.37
C ASP A 25 -12.17 0.43 -10.53
N LEU A 26 -11.62 1.51 -11.11
CA LEU A 26 -10.91 2.53 -10.32
C LEU A 26 -11.85 3.18 -9.32
N ASP A 27 -13.08 3.52 -9.73
CA ASP A 27 -14.10 4.08 -8.83
C ASP A 27 -14.44 3.14 -7.67
N ARG A 28 -14.53 1.83 -7.93
CA ARG A 28 -14.76 0.82 -6.87
C ARG A 28 -13.60 0.77 -5.89
N ILE A 29 -12.36 0.87 -6.38
CA ILE A 29 -11.16 0.93 -5.54
C ILE A 29 -11.17 2.19 -4.67
N LEU A 30 -11.44 3.36 -5.25
CA LEU A 30 -11.53 4.62 -4.51
C LEU A 30 -12.63 4.58 -3.44
N LYS A 31 -13.81 4.06 -3.78
CA LYS A 31 -14.92 3.88 -2.83
C LYS A 31 -14.53 2.98 -1.66
N ALA A 32 -13.80 1.89 -1.91
CA ALA A 32 -13.31 1.02 -0.84
C ALA A 32 -12.37 1.78 0.11
N GLY A 33 -11.47 2.61 -0.41
CA GLY A 33 -10.63 3.48 0.41
C GLY A 33 -11.43 4.46 1.26
N ILE A 34 -12.46 5.12 0.68
CA ILE A 34 -13.32 6.06 1.41
C ILE A 34 -14.15 5.38 2.51
N LEU A 35 -14.49 4.10 2.34
CA LEU A 35 -15.19 3.29 3.34
C LEU A 35 -14.31 2.84 4.51
N ALA A 36 -13.00 2.99 4.43
CA ALA A 36 -12.08 2.64 5.50
C ALA A 36 -12.42 3.40 6.80
N PRO A 37 -12.31 2.76 7.97
CA PRO A 37 -12.48 3.45 9.23
C PRO A 37 -11.36 4.47 9.46
N SER A 38 -11.62 5.47 10.27
CA SER A 38 -10.61 6.43 10.73
C SER A 38 -10.76 6.70 12.23
N SER A 39 -9.66 7.12 12.86
CA SER A 39 -9.68 7.51 14.26
C SER A 39 -10.75 8.58 14.49
N ARG A 40 -11.57 8.36 15.53
CA ARG A 40 -12.67 9.27 15.92
C ARG A 40 -13.62 9.64 14.77
N ASN A 41 -13.60 8.86 13.67
CA ASN A 41 -14.34 9.13 12.43
C ASN A 41 -14.04 10.51 11.81
N ILE A 42 -12.81 11.00 11.97
CA ILE A 42 -12.37 12.33 11.48
C ILE A 42 -12.26 12.33 9.94
N ARG A 43 -11.87 11.21 9.35
CA ARG A 43 -11.67 11.04 7.89
C ARG A 43 -10.70 12.10 7.32
N PRO A 44 -9.44 12.11 7.77
CA PRO A 44 -8.45 13.11 7.36
C PRO A 44 -7.78 12.78 6.01
N VAL A 45 -8.15 11.66 5.38
CA VAL A 45 -7.48 11.14 4.19
C VAL A 45 -8.16 11.65 2.93
N GLU A 46 -7.35 12.19 2.00
CA GLU A 46 -7.78 12.56 0.65
C GLU A 46 -7.01 11.75 -0.40
N LEU A 47 -7.61 11.58 -1.57
CA LEU A 47 -7.09 10.75 -2.65
C LEU A 47 -6.98 11.57 -3.94
N ILE A 48 -5.83 11.46 -4.61
CA ILE A 48 -5.66 11.99 -5.97
C ILE A 48 -5.52 10.81 -6.93
N ALA A 49 -6.51 10.62 -7.80
CA ALA A 49 -6.44 9.64 -8.88
C ALA A 49 -5.68 10.21 -10.08
N VAL A 50 -4.65 9.51 -10.54
CA VAL A 50 -3.79 9.91 -11.65
C VAL A 50 -3.89 8.89 -12.77
N ARG A 51 -4.30 9.34 -13.98
CA ARG A 51 -4.36 8.53 -15.21
C ARG A 51 -3.50 9.11 -16.34
N ASN A 52 -3.08 10.37 -16.21
CA ASN A 52 -2.27 11.01 -17.22
C ASN A 52 -0.90 10.35 -17.33
N ARG A 53 -0.53 9.91 -18.51
CA ARG A 53 0.71 9.17 -18.79
C ARG A 53 1.95 9.93 -18.38
N ASN A 54 2.03 11.22 -18.71
CA ASN A 54 3.18 12.05 -18.39
C ASN A 54 3.33 12.25 -16.88
N THR A 55 2.21 12.37 -16.16
CA THR A 55 2.20 12.49 -14.70
C THR A 55 2.64 11.17 -14.05
N LEU A 56 2.16 10.01 -14.54
CA LEU A 56 2.61 8.70 -14.06
C LEU A 56 4.11 8.48 -14.28
N GLU A 57 4.63 8.93 -15.44
CA GLU A 57 6.05 8.88 -15.74
C GLU A 57 6.86 9.81 -14.81
N ALA A 58 6.37 11.02 -14.54
CA ALA A 58 7.01 11.91 -13.57
C ALA A 58 6.99 11.31 -12.14
N LEU A 59 5.88 10.74 -11.71
CA LEU A 59 5.76 10.03 -10.42
C LEU A 59 6.70 8.83 -10.30
N SER A 60 7.04 8.16 -11.42
CA SER A 60 7.98 7.02 -11.39
C SER A 60 9.41 7.44 -11.00
N ARG A 61 9.72 8.72 -11.07
CA ARG A 61 10.99 9.33 -10.69
C ARG A 61 10.94 10.13 -9.37
N CYS A 62 9.83 10.05 -8.64
CA CYS A 62 9.65 10.84 -7.40
C CYS A 62 10.64 10.48 -6.29
N LYS A 63 11.27 9.31 -6.35
CA LYS A 63 12.28 8.84 -5.39
C LYS A 63 13.37 8.03 -6.09
N THR A 64 14.50 7.85 -5.41
CA THR A 64 15.70 7.19 -5.95
C THR A 64 15.48 5.73 -6.35
N ALA A 65 14.60 4.99 -5.68
CA ALA A 65 14.33 3.58 -5.97
C ALA A 65 12.90 3.16 -5.57
N GLY A 66 12.36 2.14 -6.26
CA GLY A 66 11.09 1.50 -5.89
C GLY A 66 9.83 2.29 -6.30
N ALA A 67 9.91 3.15 -7.34
CA ALA A 67 8.77 3.84 -7.96
C ALA A 67 8.65 3.53 -9.47
N ALA A 68 9.63 2.88 -10.08
CA ALA A 68 9.72 2.69 -11.53
C ALA A 68 8.47 2.04 -12.16
N MET A 69 7.73 1.20 -11.42
CA MET A 69 6.51 0.56 -11.91
C MET A 69 5.40 1.57 -12.25
N LEU A 70 5.42 2.78 -11.68
CA LEU A 70 4.45 3.83 -12.00
C LEU A 70 4.51 4.24 -13.46
N ALA A 71 5.69 4.18 -14.09
CA ALA A 71 5.84 4.43 -15.52
C ALA A 71 5.08 3.45 -16.41
N GLN A 72 4.73 2.27 -15.95
CA GLN A 72 3.97 1.24 -16.68
C GLN A 72 2.57 1.03 -16.10
N ALA A 73 2.24 1.68 -15.00
CA ALA A 73 0.93 1.57 -14.39
C ALA A 73 -0.17 2.15 -15.31
N SER A 74 -1.35 1.59 -15.26
CA SER A 74 -2.53 2.12 -15.96
C SER A 74 -3.06 3.38 -15.26
N CYS A 75 -2.99 3.40 -13.95
CA CYS A 75 -3.33 4.54 -13.11
C CYS A 75 -2.62 4.43 -11.76
N ALA A 76 -2.69 5.49 -10.97
CA ALA A 76 -2.20 5.51 -9.60
C ALA A 76 -3.13 6.31 -8.71
N VAL A 77 -3.11 6.04 -7.40
CA VAL A 77 -3.81 6.84 -6.39
C VAL A 77 -2.80 7.35 -5.38
N VAL A 78 -2.66 8.66 -5.26
CA VAL A 78 -1.84 9.30 -4.23
C VAL A 78 -2.67 9.47 -2.98
N VAL A 79 -2.17 8.97 -1.85
CA VAL A 79 -2.86 8.99 -0.56
C VAL A 79 -2.28 10.09 0.32
N LEU A 80 -3.13 11.01 0.70
CA LEU A 80 -2.80 12.20 1.46
C LEU A 80 -3.44 12.14 2.85
N GLY A 81 -2.74 12.67 3.85
CA GLY A 81 -3.28 12.90 5.18
C GLY A 81 -3.29 14.38 5.52
N ASP A 82 -4.44 14.88 5.99
CA ASP A 82 -4.57 16.24 6.53
C ASP A 82 -3.96 16.28 7.93
N THR A 83 -2.79 16.89 8.05
CA THR A 83 -2.00 16.94 9.30
C THR A 83 -2.57 17.91 10.33
N LEU A 84 -3.47 18.81 9.93
CA LEU A 84 -4.15 19.72 10.83
C LEU A 84 -5.41 19.10 11.47
N ARG A 85 -6.01 18.10 10.81
CA ARG A 85 -7.25 17.46 11.27
C ARG A 85 -7.01 16.26 12.18
N SER A 86 -5.91 15.52 11.99
CA SER A 86 -5.65 14.28 12.72
C SER A 86 -4.17 14.10 13.04
N ASP A 87 -3.89 13.77 14.29
CA ASP A 87 -2.58 13.38 14.81
C ASP A 87 -2.19 11.93 14.43
N VAL A 88 -3.18 11.11 14.04
CA VAL A 88 -3.03 9.71 13.60
C VAL A 88 -3.39 9.53 12.13
N TRP A 89 -3.15 10.56 11.31
CA TRP A 89 -3.45 10.50 9.86
C TRP A 89 -2.66 9.42 9.12
N ILE A 90 -1.49 9.02 9.64
CA ILE A 90 -0.64 7.98 9.03
C ILE A 90 -1.32 6.62 9.11
N GLU A 91 -1.84 6.28 10.28
CA GLU A 91 -2.59 5.04 10.53
C GLU A 91 -3.85 5.01 9.67
N ASP A 92 -4.60 6.13 9.67
CA ASP A 92 -5.80 6.28 8.85
C ASP A 92 -5.49 6.11 7.35
N ALA A 93 -4.43 6.75 6.85
CA ALA A 93 -3.97 6.63 5.45
C ALA A 93 -3.52 5.20 5.10
N SER A 94 -2.87 4.52 6.04
CA SER A 94 -2.42 3.14 5.87
C SER A 94 -3.60 2.17 5.76
N ILE A 95 -4.66 2.38 6.55
CA ILE A 95 -5.89 1.57 6.49
C ILE A 95 -6.60 1.81 5.14
N VAL A 96 -6.75 3.06 4.70
CA VAL A 96 -7.30 3.41 3.39
C VAL A 96 -6.56 2.68 2.27
N MET A 97 -5.23 2.68 2.31
CA MET A 97 -4.38 2.00 1.35
C MET A 97 -4.63 0.49 1.33
N ALA A 98 -4.74 -0.14 2.51
CA ALA A 98 -5.04 -1.57 2.63
C ALA A 98 -6.41 -1.93 2.02
N TYR A 99 -7.44 -1.13 2.27
CA TYR A 99 -8.78 -1.33 1.70
C TYR A 99 -8.76 -1.24 0.18
N MET A 100 -8.08 -0.24 -0.38
CA MET A 100 -7.92 -0.11 -1.82
C MET A 100 -7.17 -1.29 -2.44
N GLN A 101 -6.10 -1.78 -1.80
CA GLN A 101 -5.35 -2.94 -2.26
C GLN A 101 -6.20 -4.22 -2.28
N LEU A 102 -7.01 -4.45 -1.25
CA LEU A 102 -7.90 -5.61 -1.18
C LEU A 102 -8.98 -5.54 -2.25
N GLN A 103 -9.58 -4.36 -2.48
CA GLN A 103 -10.56 -4.17 -3.55
C GLN A 103 -9.93 -4.37 -4.94
N ALA A 104 -8.70 -3.92 -5.16
CA ALA A 104 -7.99 -4.16 -6.42
C ALA A 104 -7.82 -5.66 -6.68
N VAL A 105 -7.44 -6.44 -5.68
CA VAL A 105 -7.32 -7.91 -5.78
C VAL A 105 -8.66 -8.56 -6.12
N ASP A 106 -9.77 -8.13 -5.49
CA ASP A 106 -11.11 -8.66 -5.76
C ASP A 106 -11.54 -8.43 -7.21
N LEU A 107 -11.04 -7.36 -7.82
CA LEU A 107 -11.27 -7.00 -9.23
C LEU A 107 -10.25 -7.62 -10.20
N GLY A 108 -9.27 -8.40 -9.71
CA GLY A 108 -8.19 -8.93 -10.54
C GLY A 108 -7.16 -7.88 -10.98
N ILE A 109 -7.14 -6.72 -10.32
CA ILE A 109 -6.21 -5.61 -10.59
C ILE A 109 -4.99 -5.76 -9.70
N GLY A 110 -3.80 -5.72 -10.31
CA GLY A 110 -2.53 -5.68 -9.61
C GLY A 110 -2.27 -4.32 -9.00
N SER A 111 -1.73 -4.32 -7.79
CA SER A 111 -1.36 -3.10 -7.09
C SER A 111 -0.01 -3.20 -6.39
N CYS A 112 0.65 -2.05 -6.19
CA CYS A 112 1.85 -1.98 -5.38
C CYS A 112 1.85 -0.68 -4.56
N TRP A 113 2.16 -0.79 -3.27
CA TRP A 113 2.42 0.33 -2.38
C TRP A 113 3.79 0.95 -2.71
N VAL A 114 3.81 2.21 -3.10
CA VAL A 114 5.01 3.01 -3.33
C VAL A 114 5.12 4.02 -2.18
N GLN A 115 5.95 3.71 -1.19
CA GLN A 115 6.15 4.57 -0.02
C GLN A 115 6.75 5.91 -0.42
N CYS A 116 6.13 7.03 0.01
CA CYS A 116 6.65 8.38 -0.18
C CYS A 116 7.18 8.98 1.12
N ARG A 117 6.39 8.90 2.19
CA ARG A 117 6.75 9.42 3.50
C ARG A 117 8.10 8.87 3.94
N LEU A 118 9.00 9.75 4.40
CA LEU A 118 10.36 9.42 4.85
C LEU A 118 11.21 8.71 3.77
N ARG A 119 11.02 9.04 2.50
CA ARG A 119 11.85 8.55 1.39
C ARG A 119 12.53 9.71 0.67
N SER A 120 13.79 9.49 0.29
CA SER A 120 14.60 10.47 -0.45
C SER A 120 14.36 10.36 -1.96
N GLY A 121 14.34 11.49 -2.66
CA GLY A 121 14.54 11.61 -4.09
C GLY A 121 15.99 12.03 -4.41
N GLU A 122 16.25 12.46 -5.62
CA GLU A 122 17.59 12.92 -6.03
C GLU A 122 17.95 14.27 -5.37
N ASP A 123 17.11 15.30 -5.57
CA ASP A 123 17.35 16.67 -5.09
C ASP A 123 16.45 17.06 -3.90
N ALA A 124 15.35 16.34 -3.69
CA ALA A 124 14.36 16.60 -2.67
C ALA A 124 13.78 15.28 -2.13
N THR A 125 12.95 15.34 -1.07
CA THR A 125 12.22 14.17 -0.60
C THR A 125 11.18 13.71 -1.62
N CYS A 126 10.81 12.43 -1.56
CA CYS A 126 9.72 11.90 -2.39
C CYS A 126 8.43 12.70 -2.20
N GLU A 127 8.12 13.06 -0.95
CA GLU A 127 6.95 13.87 -0.61
C GLU A 127 6.97 15.24 -1.29
N GLU A 128 8.10 15.97 -1.23
CA GLU A 128 8.25 17.27 -1.90
C GLU A 128 8.12 17.15 -3.42
N ASN A 129 8.71 16.12 -4.03
CA ASN A 129 8.60 15.88 -5.45
C ASN A 129 7.15 15.64 -5.90
N VAL A 130 6.40 14.82 -5.14
CA VAL A 130 4.99 14.53 -5.41
C VAL A 130 4.13 15.78 -5.17
N ARG A 131 4.37 16.51 -4.07
CA ARG A 131 3.68 17.75 -3.72
C ARG A 131 3.80 18.78 -4.84
N ASN A 132 5.02 19.03 -5.30
CA ASN A 132 5.30 20.01 -6.34
C ASN A 132 4.65 19.61 -7.68
N LEU A 133 4.74 18.34 -8.05
CA LEU A 133 4.15 17.80 -9.28
C LEU A 133 2.63 17.94 -9.32
N LEU A 134 1.97 17.68 -8.19
CA LEU A 134 0.51 17.62 -8.10
C LEU A 134 -0.11 18.86 -7.44
N GLN A 135 0.69 19.86 -7.09
CA GLN A 135 0.27 21.12 -6.44
C GLN A 135 -0.50 20.89 -5.14
N ILE A 136 -0.02 19.97 -4.30
CA ILE A 136 -0.66 19.59 -3.04
C ILE A 136 -0.40 20.69 -2.00
N PRO A 137 -1.44 21.20 -1.29
CA PRO A 137 -1.29 22.21 -0.23
C PRO A 137 -0.40 21.70 0.92
N GLU A 138 0.28 22.65 1.61
CA GLU A 138 1.30 22.33 2.64
C GLU A 138 0.77 21.52 3.83
N HIS A 139 -0.50 21.69 4.19
CA HIS A 139 -1.09 20.98 5.33
C HIS A 139 -1.43 19.51 5.04
N TYR A 140 -1.37 19.08 3.79
CA TYR A 140 -1.46 17.66 3.44
C TYR A 140 -0.07 17.04 3.37
N ALA A 141 0.13 15.92 4.04
CA ALA A 141 1.31 15.07 3.89
C ALA A 141 1.02 13.92 2.91
N VAL A 142 2.05 13.48 2.18
CA VAL A 142 1.94 12.37 1.23
C VAL A 142 2.42 11.09 1.91
N GLU A 143 1.51 10.16 2.23
CA GLU A 143 1.89 8.87 2.80
C GLU A 143 2.53 7.98 1.74
N ALA A 144 1.80 7.71 0.68
CA ALA A 144 2.22 6.75 -0.34
C ALA A 144 1.44 6.94 -1.65
N ILE A 145 1.89 6.24 -2.70
CA ILE A 145 1.18 6.11 -3.98
C ILE A 145 0.81 4.65 -4.18
N LEU A 146 -0.44 4.36 -4.49
CA LEU A 146 -0.89 3.05 -4.95
C LEU A 146 -0.78 2.99 -6.46
N SER A 147 0.17 2.21 -6.99
CA SER A 147 0.20 1.92 -8.43
C SER A 147 -0.82 0.84 -8.76
N LEU A 148 -1.52 0.96 -9.88
CA LEU A 148 -2.60 0.07 -10.32
C LEU A 148 -2.43 -0.30 -11.81
N GLY A 149 -2.65 -1.55 -12.14
CA GLY A 149 -2.63 -2.04 -13.51
C GLY A 149 -3.06 -3.49 -13.62
N ILE A 150 -3.38 -3.94 -14.82
CA ILE A 150 -3.64 -5.35 -15.06
C ILE A 150 -2.30 -6.10 -14.96
N PRO A 151 -2.17 -7.13 -14.10
CA PRO A 151 -0.93 -7.88 -13.97
C PRO A 151 -0.47 -8.48 -15.30
N ALA A 152 0.83 -8.42 -15.60
CA ALA A 152 1.39 -9.12 -16.76
C ALA A 152 1.34 -10.64 -16.57
N GLN A 153 1.41 -11.11 -15.32
CA GLN A 153 1.24 -12.49 -14.91
C GLN A 153 0.44 -12.53 -13.60
N ALA A 154 -0.40 -13.54 -13.45
CA ALA A 154 -1.14 -13.75 -12.20
C ALA A 154 -0.13 -14.00 -11.05
N PRO A 155 -0.19 -13.21 -9.98
CA PRO A 155 0.71 -13.42 -8.85
C PRO A 155 0.29 -14.67 -8.07
N GLU A 156 1.29 -15.45 -7.61
CA GLU A 156 1.05 -16.58 -6.73
C GLU A 156 0.54 -16.10 -5.37
N PRO A 157 -0.51 -16.74 -4.81
CA PRO A 157 -0.98 -16.45 -3.46
C PRO A 157 0.12 -16.66 -2.42
N ALA A 158 0.04 -15.95 -1.30
CA ALA A 158 0.89 -16.23 -0.15
C ALA A 158 0.53 -17.59 0.48
N GLU A 159 1.52 -18.25 1.07
CA GLU A 159 1.30 -19.43 1.90
C GLU A 159 0.43 -19.06 3.12
N GLU A 160 -0.24 -20.07 3.68
CA GLU A 160 -1.02 -19.87 4.89
C GLU A 160 -0.07 -19.73 6.09
N PRO A 161 -0.22 -18.68 6.92
CA PRO A 161 0.69 -18.48 8.04
C PRO A 161 0.43 -19.51 9.14
N VAL A 162 1.49 -19.96 9.80
CA VAL A 162 1.43 -20.83 10.98
C VAL A 162 1.47 -19.95 12.24
N LEU A 163 0.42 -20.01 13.05
CA LEU A 163 0.27 -19.14 14.25
C LEU A 163 1.10 -19.58 15.45
N THR A 164 1.69 -20.79 15.41
CA THR A 164 2.56 -21.30 16.48
C THR A 164 3.99 -20.75 16.41
N GLU A 165 4.28 -19.96 15.37
CA GLU A 165 5.59 -19.29 15.20
C GLU A 165 5.43 -17.78 15.45
N PRO A 166 6.48 -17.06 15.93
CA PRO A 166 6.46 -15.61 15.97
C PRO A 166 5.97 -15.03 14.62
N PRO A 167 5.20 -13.95 14.62
CA PRO A 167 5.20 -12.88 15.60
C PRO A 167 4.00 -12.85 16.58
N VAL A 168 3.34 -13.96 16.86
CA VAL A 168 2.18 -13.96 17.78
C VAL A 168 2.60 -14.40 19.17
N HIS A 169 2.43 -13.53 20.15
CA HIS A 169 2.62 -13.80 21.56
C HIS A 169 1.26 -13.83 22.27
N HIS A 170 1.09 -14.73 23.24
CA HIS A 170 -0.15 -14.84 24.00
C HIS A 170 0.06 -14.26 25.41
N GLU A 171 -0.86 -13.37 25.84
CA GLU A 171 -0.90 -12.68 27.15
C GLU A 171 0.33 -11.77 27.39
N LYS A 172 1.55 -12.23 27.14
CA LYS A 172 2.80 -11.49 27.37
C LYS A 172 3.75 -11.68 26.20
N PHE A 173 4.63 -10.70 26.01
CA PHE A 173 5.73 -10.83 25.07
C PHE A 173 6.74 -11.85 25.59
N CYS A 174 7.02 -12.90 24.81
CA CYS A 174 8.04 -13.91 25.11
C CYS A 174 9.32 -13.58 24.33
N SER A 175 10.43 -13.33 25.05
CA SER A 175 11.70 -12.92 24.46
C SER A 175 12.71 -14.06 24.29
N SER A 176 12.45 -15.25 24.84
CA SER A 176 13.33 -16.43 24.79
C SER A 176 12.56 -17.74 24.71
N GLU A 177 13.23 -18.80 24.26
CA GLU A 177 12.68 -20.17 24.17
C GLU A 177 12.24 -20.73 25.56
N ASP A 178 12.79 -20.22 26.64
CA ASP A 178 12.55 -20.67 28.02
C ASP A 178 11.18 -20.22 28.56
N ASP A 179 10.54 -19.21 27.96
CA ASP A 179 9.26 -18.63 28.38
C ASP A 179 8.04 -19.26 27.69
N MET A 180 8.25 -20.24 26.80
CA MET A 180 7.16 -20.88 26.04
C MET A 180 6.60 -22.08 26.80
N PRO A 181 5.29 -22.13 27.08
CA PRO A 181 4.67 -23.34 27.65
C PRO A 181 4.72 -24.46 26.61
N GLY A 182 5.65 -25.43 26.77
CA GLY A 182 5.73 -26.65 25.99
C GLY A 182 6.78 -26.67 24.90
N GLY A 183 8.06 -26.51 25.28
CA GLY A 183 9.28 -26.95 24.57
C GLY A 183 9.23 -26.97 23.02
N CYS A 184 9.08 -25.83 22.33
CA CYS A 184 9.19 -25.76 20.89
C CYS A 184 10.59 -25.29 20.49
N SER A 185 11.35 -26.17 19.83
CA SER A 185 12.64 -25.83 19.24
C SER A 185 12.45 -24.94 17.99
N PHE A 186 13.06 -23.75 18.01
CA PHE A 186 13.07 -22.80 16.92
C PHE A 186 14.10 -23.16 15.84
N SER A 187 13.65 -23.32 14.61
CA SER A 187 14.49 -23.25 13.42
C SER A 187 14.20 -21.92 12.70
N LEU A 188 15.11 -20.97 12.80
CA LEU A 188 15.06 -19.72 12.03
C LEU A 188 15.16 -20.03 10.53
N ARG A 189 14.03 -20.05 9.82
CA ARG A 189 14.03 -19.91 8.37
C ARG A 189 13.84 -18.44 8.02
N VAL A 190 14.95 -17.74 7.82
CA VAL A 190 14.93 -16.42 7.16
C VAL A 190 14.65 -16.67 5.69
N SER A 191 13.39 -16.55 5.28
CA SER A 191 13.03 -16.45 3.88
C SER A 191 13.21 -14.99 3.46
N ALA A 192 14.20 -14.72 2.61
CA ALA A 192 14.43 -13.39 2.05
C ALA A 192 13.24 -12.98 1.16
N TYR A 193 12.65 -11.82 1.44
CA TYR A 193 11.61 -11.16 0.62
C TYR A 193 12.23 -10.34 -0.51
#